data_7792ddf972cb63fa060d9ec7276e2ac5
#
_entry.id   7792ddf972cb63fa060d9ec7276e2ac5
#
_cell.length_a   1.000
_cell.length_b   1.000
_cell.length_c   1.000
_cell.angle_alpha   90.00
_cell.angle_beta   90.00
_cell.angle_gamma   90.00
#
_symmetry.space_group_name_H-M   'P 1'
#
loop_
_entity.id
_entity.type
_entity.pdbx_description
1 polymer ?
#
loop_
_entity_poly.entity_id
_entity_poly.type
_entity_poly.pdbx_seq_one_letter_code
_entity_poly.pdbx_strand_id
1 'polypeptide(L)'
;MAIKAIFHVNVNCSNLEVSLPFYENLGFETVLDLPTGGDASLAEGLGMPGCAGKAAIMMLDPDDPRQTRLDLIEWVSPDDDRPPYEHLGRLGINRMALWTVDLDGEYERLKSDGVDFLSEPLFMGGHTKFVCFRDPDGTIIEL
;
A
#
# COMPACT_ATOMS: atom_id res chain seq x y z
N MET A 1 -10.75 -8.01 -25.44
CA MET A 1 -10.79 -7.19 -24.22
C MET A 1 -9.57 -6.26 -24.21
N ALA A 2 -9.75 -5.00 -23.85
CA ALA A 2 -8.71 -3.96 -23.94
C ALA A 2 -7.94 -3.76 -22.62
N ILE A 3 -8.55 -4.02 -21.45
CA ILE A 3 -7.89 -3.95 -20.15
C ILE A 3 -6.89 -5.11 -20.04
N LYS A 4 -5.65 -4.82 -19.64
CA LYS A 4 -4.54 -5.76 -19.65
C LYS A 4 -3.99 -6.12 -18.25
N ALA A 5 -3.99 -5.17 -17.33
CA ALA A 5 -3.39 -5.34 -16.01
C ALA A 5 -3.97 -4.33 -15.02
N ILE A 6 -3.66 -4.52 -13.73
CA ILE A 6 -3.76 -3.46 -12.72
C ILE A 6 -2.53 -2.58 -12.90
N PHE A 7 -2.72 -1.30 -13.17
CA PHE A 7 -1.64 -0.37 -13.42
C PHE A 7 -1.01 0.11 -12.11
N HIS A 8 -1.86 0.57 -11.17
CA HIS A 8 -1.42 0.93 -9.83
C HIS A 8 -2.49 0.62 -8.77
N VAL A 9 -2.05 0.59 -7.54
CA VAL A 9 -2.89 0.59 -6.34
C VAL A 9 -2.51 1.83 -5.53
N ASN A 10 -3.51 2.63 -5.15
CA ASN A 10 -3.29 3.79 -4.29
C ASN A 10 -3.51 3.40 -2.83
N VAL A 11 -2.56 3.76 -1.98
CA VAL A 11 -2.67 3.68 -0.53
C VAL A 11 -2.53 5.09 0.03
N ASN A 12 -3.56 5.55 0.72
CA ASN A 12 -3.50 6.82 1.42
C ASN A 12 -2.80 6.65 2.76
N CYS A 13 -1.92 7.56 3.11
CA CYS A 13 -1.23 7.58 4.39
C CYS A 13 -1.41 8.93 5.09
N SER A 14 -1.37 8.91 6.40
CA SER A 14 -1.47 10.13 7.21
C SER A 14 -0.17 10.95 7.21
N ASN A 15 0.97 10.27 7.01
CA ASN A 15 2.29 10.91 6.96
C ASN A 15 3.23 10.10 6.06
N LEU A 16 3.56 10.69 4.91
CA LEU A 16 4.42 10.05 3.91
C LEU A 16 5.83 9.75 4.45
N GLU A 17 6.38 10.60 5.33
CA GLU A 17 7.71 10.40 5.93
C GLU A 17 7.76 9.19 6.88
N VAL A 18 6.62 8.78 7.44
CA VAL A 18 6.49 7.59 8.29
C VAL A 18 6.21 6.35 7.44
N SER A 19 5.33 6.47 6.46
CA SER A 19 4.88 5.32 5.67
C SER A 19 5.91 4.90 4.62
N LEU A 20 6.65 5.85 4.04
CA LEU A 20 7.64 5.56 3.00
C LEU A 20 8.70 4.55 3.44
N PRO A 21 9.41 4.74 4.58
CA PRO A 21 10.39 3.76 5.06
C PRO A 21 9.79 2.38 5.35
N PHE A 22 8.52 2.32 5.76
CA PHE A 22 7.82 1.06 5.98
C PHE A 22 7.66 0.29 4.66
N TYR A 23 7.19 0.93 3.59
CA TYR A 23 7.04 0.27 2.28
C TYR A 23 8.40 -0.04 1.64
N GLU A 24 9.42 0.78 1.86
CA GLU A 24 10.81 0.47 1.46
C GLU A 24 11.33 -0.80 2.17
N ASN A 25 10.99 -0.98 3.46
CA ASN A 25 11.33 -2.19 4.19
C ASN A 25 10.60 -3.44 3.67
N LEU A 26 9.46 -3.29 2.99
CA LEU A 26 8.80 -4.38 2.27
C LEU A 26 9.45 -4.71 0.91
N GLY A 27 10.46 -3.93 0.50
CA GLY A 27 11.19 -4.11 -0.75
C GLY A 27 10.72 -3.21 -1.90
N PHE A 28 9.82 -2.26 -1.65
CA PHE A 28 9.47 -1.28 -2.67
C PHE A 28 10.57 -0.23 -2.83
N GLU A 29 10.80 0.19 -4.06
CA GLU A 29 11.72 1.29 -4.39
C GLU A 29 10.92 2.49 -4.89
N THR A 30 11.24 3.69 -4.39
CA THR A 30 10.64 4.92 -4.90
C THR A 30 11.18 5.25 -6.28
N VAL A 31 10.31 5.27 -7.28
CA VAL A 31 10.67 5.58 -8.68
C VAL A 31 10.32 7.02 -9.06
N LEU A 32 9.43 7.67 -8.32
CA LEU A 32 9.05 9.07 -8.55
C LEU A 32 8.47 9.68 -7.28
N ASP A 33 8.99 10.84 -6.90
CA ASP A 33 8.43 11.70 -5.87
C ASP A 33 7.58 12.81 -6.49
N LEU A 34 6.38 13.00 -5.97
CA LEU A 34 5.48 14.08 -6.37
C LEU A 34 5.34 15.05 -5.19
N PRO A 35 5.88 16.27 -5.30
CA PRO A 35 5.79 17.27 -4.25
C PRO A 35 4.34 17.70 -4.02
N THR A 36 4.08 18.31 -2.86
CA THR A 36 2.75 18.84 -2.54
C THR A 36 2.27 19.76 -3.66
N GLY A 37 1.09 19.42 -4.18
CA GLY A 37 0.45 20.16 -5.24
C GLY A 37 -0.96 19.66 -5.48
N GLY A 38 -1.65 20.36 -6.37
CA GLY A 38 -2.96 19.98 -6.89
C GLY A 38 -3.03 20.41 -8.35
N ASP A 39 -3.63 19.58 -9.16
CA ASP A 39 -3.89 19.84 -10.58
C ASP A 39 -5.39 19.81 -10.84
N ALA A 40 -5.90 20.81 -11.57
CA ALA A 40 -7.33 20.93 -11.82
C ALA A 40 -7.90 19.74 -12.60
N SER A 41 -7.11 19.18 -13.54
CA SER A 41 -7.53 18.01 -14.33
C SER A 41 -7.53 16.75 -13.48
N LEU A 42 -6.57 16.60 -12.58
CA LEU A 42 -6.54 15.50 -11.58
C LEU A 42 -7.76 15.61 -10.66
N ALA A 43 -8.00 16.78 -10.11
CA ALA A 43 -9.13 17.02 -9.20
C ALA A 43 -10.48 16.74 -9.87
N GLU A 44 -10.66 17.14 -11.13
CA GLU A 44 -11.85 16.82 -11.92
C GLU A 44 -11.96 15.31 -12.19
N GLY A 45 -10.87 14.69 -12.64
CA GLY A 45 -10.82 13.25 -12.95
C GLY A 45 -11.10 12.35 -11.76
N LEU A 46 -10.69 12.76 -10.56
CA LEU A 46 -10.95 12.06 -9.30
C LEU A 46 -12.32 12.41 -8.69
N GLY A 47 -13.04 13.41 -9.21
CA GLY A 47 -14.25 13.92 -8.55
C GLY A 47 -13.98 14.56 -7.19
N MET A 48 -12.77 15.09 -6.97
CA MET A 48 -12.30 15.69 -5.71
C MET A 48 -11.90 17.15 -5.94
N PRO A 49 -12.86 18.09 -6.09
CA PRO A 49 -12.57 19.48 -6.37
C PRO A 49 -11.65 20.11 -5.30
N GLY A 50 -10.56 20.73 -5.75
CA GLY A 50 -9.58 21.37 -4.87
C GLY A 50 -8.68 20.40 -4.10
N CYS A 51 -8.61 19.13 -4.51
CA CYS A 51 -7.68 18.20 -3.88
C CYS A 51 -6.23 18.63 -4.06
N ALA A 52 -5.43 18.40 -3.03
CA ALA A 52 -3.99 18.61 -3.04
C ALA A 52 -3.33 17.58 -2.12
N GLY A 53 -2.18 17.08 -2.52
CA GLY A 53 -1.43 16.09 -1.75
C GLY A 53 0.00 15.99 -2.25
N LYS A 54 0.78 15.16 -1.60
CA LYS A 54 2.10 14.69 -2.05
C LYS A 54 2.07 13.18 -2.16
N ALA A 55 2.91 12.60 -3.02
CA ALA A 55 2.92 11.17 -3.22
C ALA A 55 4.31 10.64 -3.55
N ALA A 56 4.53 9.36 -3.26
CA ALA A 56 5.63 8.58 -3.77
C ALA A 56 5.07 7.44 -4.64
N ILE A 57 5.59 7.31 -5.85
CA ILE A 57 5.30 6.18 -6.72
C ILE A 57 6.38 5.14 -6.50
N MET A 58 5.97 3.93 -6.13
CA MET A 58 6.88 2.87 -5.71
C MET A 58 6.68 1.60 -6.54
N MET A 59 7.73 0.81 -6.69
CA MET A 59 7.72 -0.48 -7.40
C MET A 59 8.58 -1.51 -6.67
N LEU A 60 8.19 -2.79 -6.72
CA LEU A 60 9.03 -3.90 -6.23
C LEU A 60 10.15 -4.26 -7.23
N ASP A 61 9.93 -4.02 -8.51
CA ASP A 61 10.92 -4.21 -9.57
C ASP A 61 10.80 -3.06 -10.57
N PRO A 62 11.59 -2.00 -10.42
CA PRO A 62 11.56 -0.85 -11.32
C PRO A 62 11.92 -1.17 -12.77
N ASP A 63 12.59 -2.29 -13.01
CA ASP A 63 13.01 -2.72 -14.34
C ASP A 63 11.89 -3.46 -15.11
N ASP A 64 10.83 -3.93 -14.42
CA ASP A 64 9.64 -4.50 -15.08
C ASP A 64 8.52 -3.48 -15.26
N PRO A 65 8.37 -2.86 -16.44
CA PRO A 65 7.34 -1.83 -16.68
C PRO A 65 5.90 -2.36 -16.64
N ARG A 66 5.72 -3.68 -16.53
CA ARG A 66 4.39 -4.32 -16.42
C ARG A 66 3.95 -4.54 -14.98
N GLN A 67 4.86 -4.32 -14.04
CA GLN A 67 4.56 -4.49 -12.64
C GLN A 67 3.54 -3.44 -12.17
N THR A 68 2.62 -3.85 -11.29
CA THR A 68 1.69 -2.94 -10.62
C THR A 68 2.48 -2.00 -9.71
N ARG A 69 2.24 -0.70 -9.85
CA ARG A 69 2.82 0.32 -8.96
C ARG A 69 2.04 0.43 -7.67
N LEU A 70 2.70 0.87 -6.65
CA LEU A 70 2.10 1.38 -5.43
C LEU A 70 2.24 2.91 -5.43
N ASP A 71 1.11 3.61 -5.41
CA ASP A 71 1.08 5.06 -5.26
C ASP A 71 0.73 5.36 -3.79
N LEU A 72 1.72 5.78 -3.02
CA LEU A 72 1.57 6.15 -1.62
C LEU A 72 1.26 7.65 -1.55
N ILE A 73 0.09 8.03 -1.02
CA ILE A 73 -0.44 9.39 -1.11
C ILE A 73 -0.77 9.94 0.28
N GLU A 74 -0.23 11.10 0.61
CA GLU A 74 -0.65 11.94 1.73
C GLU A 74 -1.46 13.12 1.21
N TRP A 75 -2.76 13.14 1.52
CA TRP A 75 -3.65 14.24 1.14
C TRP A 75 -3.51 15.40 2.13
N VAL A 76 -3.36 16.61 1.58
CA VAL A 76 -3.42 17.88 2.33
C VAL A 76 -4.84 18.43 2.28
N SER A 77 -5.56 18.14 1.19
CA SER A 77 -6.98 18.49 0.98
C SER A 77 -7.63 17.44 0.08
N PRO A 78 -8.75 16.85 0.48
CA PRO A 78 -9.37 16.97 1.81
C PRO A 78 -8.49 16.33 2.89
N ASP A 79 -8.51 16.92 4.08
CA ASP A 79 -7.92 16.32 5.27
C ASP A 79 -8.97 15.37 5.89
N ASP A 80 -8.62 14.09 5.97
CA ASP A 80 -9.51 13.03 6.48
C ASP A 80 -8.68 12.11 7.40
N ASP A 81 -8.90 12.21 8.70
CA ASP A 81 -8.20 11.49 9.76
C ASP A 81 -8.87 10.16 10.15
N ARG A 82 -9.90 9.75 9.42
CA ARG A 82 -10.59 8.48 9.71
C ARG A 82 -9.66 7.30 9.45
N PRO A 83 -9.60 6.33 10.39
CA PRO A 83 -8.77 5.15 10.21
C PRO A 83 -9.27 4.29 9.04
N PRO A 84 -8.43 3.39 8.52
CA PRO A 84 -8.85 2.34 7.58
C PRO A 84 -9.96 1.46 8.15
N TYR A 85 -10.38 0.46 7.40
CA TYR A 85 -11.44 -0.46 7.83
C TYR A 85 -11.09 -1.18 9.13
N GLU A 86 -12.00 -1.16 10.10
CA GLU A 86 -11.84 -1.89 11.37
C GLU A 86 -11.67 -3.40 11.19
N HIS A 87 -12.27 -3.95 10.14
CA HIS A 87 -12.19 -5.37 9.81
C HIS A 87 -12.30 -5.61 8.31
N LEU A 88 -11.75 -6.74 7.86
CA LEU A 88 -11.65 -7.10 6.44
C LEU A 88 -13.00 -7.43 5.77
N GLY A 89 -14.10 -7.45 6.52
CA GLY A 89 -15.45 -7.69 5.99
C GLY A 89 -16.16 -6.45 5.44
N ARG A 90 -15.56 -5.25 5.47
CA ARG A 90 -16.14 -4.04 4.87
C ARG A 90 -16.13 -4.13 3.35
N LEU A 91 -17.14 -3.53 2.71
CA LEU A 91 -17.18 -3.43 1.24
C LEU A 91 -16.04 -2.52 0.74
N GLY A 92 -15.42 -2.92 -0.36
CA GLY A 92 -14.32 -2.23 -0.99
C GLY A 92 -13.05 -3.09 -1.04
N ILE A 93 -11.94 -2.48 -1.42
CA ILE A 93 -10.61 -3.11 -1.35
C ILE A 93 -10.17 -3.02 0.10
N ASN A 94 -10.10 -4.15 0.78
CA ASN A 94 -9.86 -4.21 2.22
C ASN A 94 -8.44 -4.63 2.61
N ARG A 95 -7.66 -5.18 1.67
CA ARG A 95 -6.24 -5.48 1.85
C ARG A 95 -5.54 -5.60 0.50
N MET A 96 -4.25 -5.46 0.53
CA MET A 96 -3.33 -5.75 -0.57
C MET A 96 -2.54 -7.00 -0.21
N ALA A 97 -2.40 -7.95 -1.16
CA ALA A 97 -1.58 -9.14 -0.97
C ALA A 97 -0.29 -9.02 -1.78
N LEU A 98 0.84 -9.27 -1.13
CA LEU A 98 2.17 -9.38 -1.72
C LEU A 98 2.56 -10.85 -1.78
N TRP A 99 3.33 -11.24 -2.76
CA TRP A 99 3.81 -12.60 -2.91
C TRP A 99 5.30 -12.69 -2.55
N THR A 100 5.65 -13.68 -1.77
CA THR A 100 7.03 -14.00 -1.41
C THR A 100 7.34 -15.48 -1.64
N VAL A 101 8.61 -15.80 -1.87
CA VAL A 101 9.11 -17.18 -1.94
C VAL A 101 9.52 -17.72 -0.58
N ASP A 102 9.70 -16.85 0.42
CA ASP A 102 10.12 -17.18 1.79
C ASP A 102 9.28 -16.42 2.81
N LEU A 103 8.05 -16.87 3.02
CA LEU A 103 7.13 -16.20 3.95
C LEU A 103 7.63 -16.26 5.40
N ASP A 104 8.24 -17.38 5.84
CA ASP A 104 8.71 -17.52 7.20
C ASP A 104 9.90 -16.59 7.49
N GLY A 105 10.85 -16.51 6.56
CA GLY A 105 11.97 -15.57 6.66
C GLY A 105 11.53 -14.12 6.69
N GLU A 106 10.61 -13.73 5.80
CA GLU A 106 10.05 -12.38 5.79
C GLU A 106 9.25 -12.06 7.06
N TYR A 107 8.46 -13.00 7.56
CA TYR A 107 7.74 -12.83 8.81
C TYR A 107 8.69 -12.54 9.99
N GLU A 108 9.73 -13.36 10.17
CA GLU A 108 10.70 -13.18 11.28
C GLU A 108 11.46 -11.84 11.12
N ARG A 109 11.85 -11.49 9.91
CA ARG A 109 12.53 -10.22 9.61
C ARG A 109 11.64 -9.02 9.97
N LEU A 110 10.43 -8.95 9.41
CA LEU A 110 9.50 -7.85 9.63
C LEU A 110 9.05 -7.77 11.09
N LYS A 111 8.89 -8.91 11.76
CA LYS A 111 8.57 -8.98 13.19
C LYS A 111 9.70 -8.40 14.04
N SER A 112 10.96 -8.67 13.69
CA SER A 112 12.11 -8.08 14.37
C SER A 112 12.20 -6.57 14.19
N ASP A 113 11.69 -6.06 13.08
CA ASP A 113 11.59 -4.63 12.76
C ASP A 113 10.37 -3.95 13.41
N GLY A 114 9.57 -4.72 14.17
CA GLY A 114 8.43 -4.19 14.94
C GLY A 114 7.11 -4.06 14.17
N VAL A 115 6.99 -4.75 13.03
CA VAL A 115 5.73 -4.77 12.27
C VAL A 115 4.60 -5.44 13.06
N ASP A 116 3.41 -4.82 13.07
CA ASP A 116 2.23 -5.29 13.81
C ASP A 116 1.48 -6.37 13.02
N PHE A 117 1.77 -7.63 13.31
CA PHE A 117 1.10 -8.79 12.72
C PHE A 117 -0.22 -9.13 13.42
N LEU A 118 -1.24 -9.53 12.63
CA LEU A 118 -2.53 -9.97 13.17
C LEU A 118 -2.47 -11.36 13.78
N SER A 119 -1.54 -12.20 13.31
CA SER A 119 -1.30 -13.57 13.80
C SER A 119 0.10 -14.04 13.42
N GLU A 120 0.47 -15.23 13.83
CA GLU A 120 1.57 -15.98 13.21
C GLU A 120 1.13 -16.49 11.82
N PRO A 121 2.09 -16.87 10.94
CA PRO A 121 1.77 -17.46 9.64
C PRO A 121 0.90 -18.71 9.76
N LEU A 122 -0.18 -18.77 9.00
CA LEU A 122 -1.18 -19.85 9.03
C LEU A 122 -1.39 -20.44 7.65
N PHE A 123 -1.78 -21.72 7.60
CA PHE A 123 -2.17 -22.40 6.37
C PHE A 123 -3.67 -22.25 6.11
N MET A 124 -4.02 -21.83 4.89
CA MET A 124 -5.37 -21.83 4.38
C MET A 124 -5.53 -22.97 3.36
N GLY A 125 -6.52 -23.83 3.58
CA GLY A 125 -6.80 -24.95 2.66
C GLY A 125 -5.66 -25.95 2.48
N GLY A 126 -4.68 -25.95 3.38
CA GLY A 126 -3.56 -26.91 3.39
C GLY A 126 -2.44 -26.65 2.36
N HIS A 127 -2.59 -25.63 1.50
CA HIS A 127 -1.63 -25.37 0.42
C HIS A 127 -1.07 -23.94 0.41
N THR A 128 -1.86 -22.97 0.85
CA THR A 128 -1.44 -21.57 0.87
C THR A 128 -1.10 -21.16 2.29
N LYS A 129 0.12 -20.72 2.52
CA LYS A 129 0.54 -20.12 3.79
C LYS A 129 0.48 -18.61 3.65
N PHE A 130 -0.06 -17.93 4.64
CA PHE A 130 -0.22 -16.48 4.61
C PHE A 130 -0.12 -15.88 6.01
N VAL A 131 0.09 -14.59 6.07
CA VAL A 131 0.03 -13.77 7.29
C VAL A 131 -0.42 -12.37 6.93
N CYS A 132 -1.17 -11.71 7.82
CA CYS A 132 -1.57 -10.32 7.65
C CYS A 132 -0.92 -9.44 8.72
N PHE A 133 -0.61 -8.20 8.32
CA PHE A 133 -0.03 -7.18 9.20
C PHE A 133 -0.56 -5.80 8.82
N ARG A 134 -0.27 -4.81 9.66
CA ARG A 134 -0.68 -3.42 9.46
C ARG A 134 0.48 -2.57 8.99
N ASP A 135 0.16 -1.65 8.09
CA ASP A 135 1.03 -0.50 7.83
C ASP A 135 0.93 0.52 8.98
N PRO A 136 1.70 1.61 8.97
CA PRO A 136 1.67 2.62 10.05
C PRO A 136 0.31 3.25 10.32
N ASP A 137 -0.58 3.30 9.33
CA ASP A 137 -1.93 3.84 9.44
C ASP A 137 -3.00 2.78 9.75
N GLY A 138 -2.63 1.50 9.75
CA GLY A 138 -3.53 0.38 10.00
C GLY A 138 -4.11 -0.27 8.75
N THR A 139 -3.65 0.11 7.55
CA THR A 139 -4.01 -0.60 6.31
C THR A 139 -3.50 -2.03 6.35
N ILE A 140 -4.36 -3.00 6.00
CA ILE A 140 -4.00 -4.41 6.07
C ILE A 140 -3.26 -4.84 4.80
N ILE A 141 -2.10 -5.46 5.02
CA ILE A 141 -1.27 -6.10 4.00
C ILE A 141 -1.19 -7.59 4.33
N GLU A 142 -1.24 -8.43 3.29
CA GLU A 142 -1.07 -9.88 3.37
C GLU A 142 0.22 -10.30 2.67
N LEU A 143 0.97 -11.20 3.27
CA LEU A 143 2.02 -11.98 2.61
C LEU A 143 1.56 -13.40 2.38
#